data_3d77e970a6e8263ee42dfbfcfe609dc2
#
_entry.id   3d77e970a6e8263ee42dfbfcfe609dc2
#
_cell.length_a   1.000
_cell.length_b   1.000
_cell.length_c   1.000
_cell.angle_alpha   90.00
_cell.angle_beta   90.00
_cell.angle_gamma   90.00
#
_symmetry.space_group_name_H-M   'P 1'
#
loop_
_entity.id
_entity.type
_entity.pdbx_description
1 polymer ?
#
loop_
_entity_poly.entity_id
_entity_poly.type
_entity_poly.pdbx_seq_one_letter_code
_entity_poly.pdbx_strand_id
1 'polypeptide(L)'
;MGLQLVSHAAVDGKRPVSRTSQTSEVFAHARRLAFAAVAFFMAVSAASPSHAQASAFAGMAGTWSGGGTVTLDDGSNERIRCRATYRVIGASMEMVLTCASDAYKINLAADVVAAGGQVTGKWTESSRNIGGSIQGRGAAGSLQVVAEAAGFAANIALRTAGNKQQITLRADSQFRAANISLSK
;
A
#
# COMPACT_ATOMS: atom_id res chain seq x y z
N MET A 1 25.17 59.23 33.54
CA MET A 1 24.26 60.12 34.29
C MET A 1 23.20 59.22 34.84
N GLY A 2 23.10 58.97 36.01
CA GLY A 2 23.22 59.40 37.37
C GLY A 2 22.35 58.43 38.14
N LEU A 3 22.96 57.74 39.01
CA LEU A 3 23.08 57.98 40.48
C LEU A 3 21.73 57.75 41.20
N GLN A 4 21.80 56.78 42.02
CA GLN A 4 21.94 56.74 43.53
C GLN A 4 20.60 56.64 44.22
N LEU A 5 20.36 56.14 45.34
CA LEU A 5 21.16 55.58 46.47
C LEU A 5 20.17 55.07 47.54
N VAL A 6 20.51 53.96 48.23
CA VAL A 6 20.58 53.82 49.71
C VAL A 6 19.23 54.02 50.45
N SER A 7 18.77 53.20 51.37
CA SER A 7 19.43 52.89 52.66
C SER A 7 18.49 52.08 53.60
N HIS A 8 19.08 51.13 54.28
CA HIS A 8 18.90 50.77 55.70
C HIS A 8 17.52 50.74 56.39
N ALA A 9 17.19 49.71 57.06
CA ALA A 9 17.48 49.33 58.46
C ALA A 9 16.74 48.08 58.81
N ALA A 10 17.33 47.08 59.26
CA ALA A 10 17.67 46.52 60.54
C ALA A 10 16.56 46.50 61.61
N VAL A 11 16.56 45.39 62.29
CA VAL A 11 16.23 45.12 63.69
C VAL A 11 14.99 44.24 63.94
N ASP A 12 15.30 43.08 64.32
CA ASP A 12 15.21 42.43 65.63
C ASP A 12 13.95 41.54 65.92
N GLY A 13 14.30 40.33 66.18
CA GLY A 13 14.00 39.58 67.35
C GLY A 13 12.59 38.99 67.52
N LYS A 14 12.47 37.75 67.34
CA LYS A 14 12.04 36.83 68.41
C LYS A 14 11.71 35.43 67.86
N ARG A 15 12.50 34.45 68.25
CA ARG A 15 12.10 33.05 68.17
C ARG A 15 11.00 32.80 69.23
N PRO A 16 10.10 31.89 68.90
CA PRO A 16 9.95 30.71 69.71
C PRO A 16 9.84 29.40 68.91
N VAL A 17 10.70 28.50 69.31
CA VAL A 17 10.54 27.10 69.68
C VAL A 17 9.39 26.34 69.02
N SER A 18 9.84 25.44 68.17
CA SER A 18 9.40 24.09 67.88
C SER A 18 8.05 23.58 68.46
N ARG A 19 7.28 23.01 67.59
CA ARG A 19 6.65 21.70 67.83
C ARG A 19 6.64 20.90 66.54
N THR A 20 7.40 19.84 66.59
CA THR A 20 7.45 18.72 65.67
C THR A 20 6.04 18.18 65.38
N SER A 21 5.64 18.22 64.16
CA SER A 21 4.56 17.35 63.65
C SER A 21 5.13 16.41 62.66
N GLN A 22 5.52 15.23 63.10
CA GLN A 22 5.98 14.09 62.31
C GLN A 22 4.85 13.37 61.55
N THR A 23 3.74 14.01 61.25
CA THR A 23 2.62 13.35 60.61
C THR A 23 2.41 13.70 59.12
N SER A 24 3.22 14.60 58.54
CA SER A 24 3.06 15.01 57.15
C SER A 24 3.90 14.22 56.13
N GLU A 25 4.87 13.47 56.59
CA GLU A 25 5.74 12.70 55.68
C GLU A 25 5.12 11.42 55.10
N VAL A 26 4.25 10.77 55.89
CA VAL A 26 3.64 9.47 55.50
C VAL A 26 2.62 9.67 54.36
N PHE A 27 1.91 10.79 54.32
CA PHE A 27 0.93 11.07 53.29
C PHE A 27 1.52 11.52 51.98
N ALA A 28 2.74 12.09 51.98
CA ALA A 28 3.44 12.52 50.76
C ALA A 28 3.98 11.34 49.92
N HIS A 29 4.41 10.26 50.58
CA HIS A 29 4.91 9.09 49.91
C HIS A 29 3.78 8.22 49.32
N ALA A 30 2.65 8.13 50.00
CA ALA A 30 1.47 7.43 49.49
C ALA A 30 0.87 8.09 48.23
N ARG A 31 0.87 9.43 48.13
CA ARG A 31 0.41 10.17 46.96
C ARG A 31 1.35 10.00 45.75
N ARG A 32 2.64 9.93 45.99
CA ARG A 32 3.66 9.76 44.88
C ARG A 32 3.60 8.35 44.31
N LEU A 33 3.36 7.32 45.09
CA LEU A 33 3.21 5.93 44.60
C LEU A 33 1.88 5.71 43.85
N ALA A 34 0.81 6.40 44.23
CA ALA A 34 -0.48 6.31 43.52
C ALA A 34 -0.41 6.94 42.11
N PHE A 35 0.31 8.06 41.94
CA PHE A 35 0.52 8.66 40.62
C PHE A 35 1.44 7.84 39.70
N ALA A 36 2.43 7.16 40.25
CA ALA A 36 3.31 6.29 39.46
C ALA A 36 2.60 5.04 38.91
N ALA A 37 1.66 4.45 39.67
CA ALA A 37 0.87 3.31 39.23
C ALA A 37 -0.13 3.65 38.13
N VAL A 38 -0.75 4.83 38.17
CA VAL A 38 -1.69 5.29 37.11
C VAL A 38 -0.96 5.61 35.80
N ALA A 39 0.25 6.18 35.86
CA ALA A 39 1.06 6.47 34.66
C ALA A 39 1.54 5.20 33.94
N PHE A 40 1.81 4.12 34.68
CA PHE A 40 2.24 2.86 34.08
C PHE A 40 1.11 2.12 33.35
N PHE A 41 -0.14 2.26 33.80
CA PHE A 41 -1.30 1.62 33.14
C PHE A 41 -1.74 2.33 31.84
N MET A 42 -1.41 3.59 31.62
CA MET A 42 -1.75 4.30 30.39
C MET A 42 -0.76 4.11 29.23
N ALA A 43 0.40 3.50 29.47
CA ALA A 43 1.42 3.27 28.43
C ALA A 43 1.20 1.99 27.59
N VAL A 44 0.22 1.15 27.91
CA VAL A 44 0.03 -0.16 27.25
C VAL A 44 -1.00 -0.11 26.10
N SER A 45 -1.65 1.02 25.85
CA SER A 45 -2.83 1.09 24.94
C SER A 45 -2.57 1.60 23.53
N ALA A 46 -1.32 1.70 23.08
CA ALA A 46 -1.02 2.23 21.73
C ALA A 46 -0.32 1.25 20.79
N ALA A 47 -0.54 -0.06 20.97
CA ALA A 47 -0.27 -1.01 19.91
C ALA A 47 -1.46 -1.01 18.95
N SER A 48 -1.55 -0.01 18.07
CA SER A 48 -2.42 -0.09 16.90
C SER A 48 -2.03 -1.34 16.12
N PRO A 49 -2.94 -2.30 15.88
CA PRO A 49 -2.63 -3.40 15.00
C PRO A 49 -2.28 -2.81 13.64
N SER A 50 -1.03 -2.93 13.26
CA SER A 50 -0.57 -2.69 11.91
C SER A 50 -1.31 -3.70 11.05
N HIS A 51 -2.44 -3.34 10.45
CA HIS A 51 -3.07 -4.14 9.43
C HIS A 51 -2.07 -4.20 8.27
N ALA A 52 -1.30 -5.27 8.20
CA ALA A 52 -0.51 -5.59 7.03
C ALA A 52 -1.50 -5.67 5.86
N GLN A 53 -1.56 -4.63 5.05
CA GLN A 53 -2.38 -4.64 3.84
C GLN A 53 -1.92 -5.81 3.00
N ALA A 54 -2.84 -6.73 2.71
CA ALA A 54 -2.52 -7.86 1.87
C ALA A 54 -1.92 -7.34 0.55
N SER A 55 -0.79 -7.95 0.16
CA SER A 55 -0.06 -7.54 -1.05
C SER A 55 -0.99 -7.36 -2.24
N ALA A 56 -0.79 -6.30 -3.01
CA ALA A 56 -1.51 -6.09 -4.26
C ALA A 56 -1.46 -7.33 -5.17
N PHE A 57 -0.36 -8.09 -5.10
CA PHE A 57 -0.10 -9.28 -5.91
C PHE A 57 -0.42 -10.60 -5.19
N ALA A 58 -1.20 -10.56 -4.12
CA ALA A 58 -1.55 -11.76 -3.36
C ALA A 58 -2.19 -12.83 -4.25
N GLY A 59 -1.69 -14.05 -4.14
CA GLY A 59 -2.20 -15.20 -4.89
C GLY A 59 -1.81 -15.27 -6.37
N MET A 60 -1.17 -14.23 -6.93
CA MET A 60 -0.85 -14.17 -8.36
C MET A 60 0.33 -15.07 -8.77
N ALA A 61 1.33 -15.27 -7.93
CA ALA A 61 2.55 -16.03 -8.27
C ALA A 61 2.24 -17.39 -8.88
N GLY A 62 3.02 -17.77 -9.90
CA GLY A 62 2.91 -19.06 -10.59
C GLY A 62 2.47 -18.94 -12.05
N THR A 63 2.20 -20.10 -12.66
CA THR A 63 1.78 -20.19 -14.06
C THR A 63 0.29 -20.41 -14.17
N TRP A 64 -0.33 -19.65 -15.03
CA TRP A 64 -1.76 -19.60 -15.27
C TRP A 64 -2.04 -19.87 -16.74
N SER A 65 -3.14 -20.58 -17.03
CA SER A 65 -3.57 -20.84 -18.39
C SER A 65 -5.09 -20.76 -18.54
N GLY A 66 -5.54 -20.41 -19.71
CA GLY A 66 -6.96 -20.28 -19.99
C GLY A 66 -7.22 -19.59 -21.32
N GLY A 67 -8.28 -18.84 -21.40
CA GLY A 67 -8.64 -18.15 -22.61
C GLY A 67 -9.70 -17.08 -22.39
N GLY A 68 -10.15 -16.50 -23.48
CA GLY A 68 -11.11 -15.43 -23.44
C GLY A 68 -11.55 -14.98 -24.82
N THR A 69 -12.10 -13.78 -24.85
CA THR A 69 -12.56 -13.13 -26.06
C THR A 69 -11.96 -11.74 -26.14
N VAL A 70 -11.49 -11.36 -27.31
CA VAL A 70 -11.11 -9.99 -27.68
C VAL A 70 -12.15 -9.44 -28.61
N THR A 71 -12.60 -8.22 -28.36
CA THR A 71 -13.47 -7.45 -29.27
C THR A 71 -12.60 -6.44 -30.03
N LEU A 72 -12.69 -6.46 -31.35
CA LEU A 72 -11.99 -5.57 -32.25
C LEU A 72 -12.77 -4.29 -32.51
N ASP A 73 -12.16 -3.32 -33.21
CA ASP A 73 -12.76 -2.02 -33.52
C ASP A 73 -13.93 -2.12 -34.51
N ASP A 74 -13.94 -3.12 -35.37
CA ASP A 74 -15.06 -3.44 -36.26
C ASP A 74 -16.25 -4.16 -35.56
N GLY A 75 -16.14 -4.42 -34.24
CA GLY A 75 -17.13 -5.11 -33.43
C GLY A 75 -17.04 -6.63 -33.50
N SER A 76 -16.14 -7.20 -34.27
CA SER A 76 -15.91 -8.64 -34.31
C SER A 76 -15.30 -9.16 -33.02
N ASN A 77 -15.52 -10.45 -32.75
CA ASN A 77 -15.00 -11.09 -31.54
C ASN A 77 -14.13 -12.27 -31.93
N GLU A 78 -12.93 -12.31 -31.35
CA GLU A 78 -12.00 -13.40 -31.50
C GLU A 78 -11.79 -14.16 -30.20
N ARG A 79 -11.74 -15.49 -30.30
CA ARG A 79 -11.33 -16.33 -29.17
C ARG A 79 -9.83 -16.40 -29.08
N ILE A 80 -9.33 -16.25 -27.86
CA ILE A 80 -7.89 -16.32 -27.57
C ILE A 80 -7.60 -17.38 -26.52
N ARG A 81 -6.42 -17.98 -26.61
CA ARG A 81 -5.84 -18.83 -25.57
C ARG A 81 -4.65 -18.11 -24.99
N CYS A 82 -4.55 -18.10 -23.67
CA CYS A 82 -3.54 -17.35 -22.95
C CYS A 82 -2.78 -18.23 -21.95
N ARG A 83 -1.51 -17.92 -21.79
CA ARG A 83 -0.66 -18.42 -20.72
C ARG A 83 0.04 -17.23 -20.08
N ALA A 84 -0.04 -17.11 -18.77
CA ALA A 84 0.64 -16.10 -17.98
C ALA A 84 1.55 -16.75 -16.94
N THR A 85 2.71 -16.16 -16.70
CA THR A 85 3.60 -16.50 -15.59
C THR A 85 3.88 -15.24 -14.80
N TYR A 86 3.66 -15.33 -13.49
CA TYR A 86 3.91 -14.23 -12.55
C TYR A 86 4.99 -14.65 -11.56
N ARG A 87 6.01 -13.85 -11.42
CA ARG A 87 7.01 -13.94 -10.37
C ARG A 87 6.82 -12.79 -9.39
N VAL A 88 6.44 -13.09 -8.17
CA VAL A 88 6.19 -12.09 -7.13
C VAL A 88 7.26 -12.19 -6.07
N ILE A 89 7.96 -11.08 -5.79
CA ILE A 89 8.99 -10.96 -4.76
C ILE A 89 8.70 -9.70 -3.95
N GLY A 90 8.19 -9.87 -2.75
CA GLY A 90 7.79 -8.75 -1.89
C GLY A 90 6.73 -7.86 -2.56
N ALA A 91 7.09 -6.62 -2.80
CA ALA A 91 6.24 -5.62 -3.44
C ALA A 91 6.41 -5.55 -4.97
N SER A 92 7.22 -6.42 -5.57
CA SER A 92 7.50 -6.43 -7.01
C SER A 92 6.85 -7.64 -7.68
N MET A 93 6.40 -7.47 -8.91
CA MET A 93 5.86 -8.54 -9.75
C MET A 93 6.39 -8.40 -11.18
N GLU A 94 6.96 -9.46 -11.68
CA GLU A 94 7.26 -9.66 -13.10
C GLU A 94 6.17 -10.53 -13.71
N MET A 95 5.68 -10.16 -14.88
CA MET A 95 4.66 -10.90 -15.63
C MET A 95 5.14 -11.15 -17.04
N VAL A 96 4.93 -12.37 -17.51
CA VAL A 96 5.00 -12.72 -18.94
C VAL A 96 3.66 -13.32 -19.32
N LEU A 97 3.01 -12.75 -20.33
CA LEU A 97 1.73 -13.21 -20.87
C LEU A 97 1.84 -13.44 -22.37
N THR A 98 1.50 -14.63 -22.81
CA THR A 98 1.33 -14.94 -24.23
C THR A 98 -0.11 -15.27 -24.47
N CYS A 99 -0.77 -14.57 -25.41
CA CYS A 99 -2.08 -14.89 -25.90
C CYS A 99 -2.02 -15.12 -27.44
N ALA A 100 -2.80 -16.04 -27.94
CA ALA A 100 -2.91 -16.33 -29.36
C ALA A 100 -4.36 -16.65 -29.77
N SER A 101 -4.74 -16.17 -30.94
CA SER A 101 -5.90 -16.61 -31.73
C SER A 101 -5.39 -17.23 -33.03
N ASP A 102 -6.28 -17.51 -33.95
CA ASP A 102 -5.92 -17.98 -35.29
C ASP A 102 -5.27 -16.83 -36.13
N ALA A 103 -5.60 -15.58 -35.83
CA ALA A 103 -5.14 -14.40 -36.55
C ALA A 103 -4.02 -13.61 -35.81
N TYR A 104 -3.96 -13.66 -34.49
CA TYR A 104 -3.09 -12.78 -33.69
C TYR A 104 -2.29 -13.56 -32.66
N LYS A 105 -1.06 -13.07 -32.43
CA LYS A 105 -0.23 -13.43 -31.28
C LYS A 105 0.21 -12.18 -30.55
N ILE A 106 0.11 -12.22 -29.24
CA ILE A 106 0.50 -11.14 -28.33
C ILE A 106 1.45 -11.71 -27.30
N ASN A 107 2.62 -11.08 -27.14
CA ASN A 107 3.64 -11.43 -26.15
C ASN A 107 3.91 -10.21 -25.28
N LEU A 108 3.29 -10.18 -24.10
CA LEU A 108 3.45 -9.10 -23.14
C LEU A 108 4.42 -9.49 -22.03
N ALA A 109 5.27 -8.56 -21.66
CA ALA A 109 6.02 -8.58 -20.41
C ALA A 109 5.71 -7.31 -19.62
N ALA A 110 5.67 -7.42 -18.30
CA ALA A 110 5.48 -6.28 -17.42
C ALA A 110 6.27 -6.46 -16.12
N ASP A 111 6.84 -5.34 -15.66
CA ASP A 111 7.52 -5.21 -14.38
C ASP A 111 6.82 -4.13 -13.58
N VAL A 112 6.23 -4.50 -12.46
CA VAL A 112 5.43 -3.59 -11.64
C VAL A 112 5.81 -3.66 -10.16
N VAL A 113 5.66 -2.54 -9.48
CA VAL A 113 5.90 -2.41 -8.04
C VAL A 113 4.64 -1.84 -7.38
N ALA A 114 4.29 -2.37 -6.22
CA ALA A 114 3.19 -1.88 -5.40
C ALA A 114 3.72 -1.21 -4.13
N ALA A 115 3.30 0.03 -3.84
CA ALA A 115 3.64 0.76 -2.63
C ALA A 115 2.44 1.58 -2.15
N GLY A 116 2.00 1.37 -0.90
CA GLY A 116 0.88 2.11 -0.32
C GLY A 116 -0.45 1.98 -1.09
N GLY A 117 -0.67 0.83 -1.76
CA GLY A 117 -1.83 0.61 -2.60
C GLY A 117 -1.71 1.17 -4.02
N GLN A 118 -0.67 1.94 -4.32
CA GLN A 118 -0.34 2.37 -5.69
C GLN A 118 0.44 1.25 -6.40
N VAL A 119 0.18 1.08 -7.68
CA VAL A 119 0.88 0.16 -8.58
C VAL A 119 1.45 0.97 -9.72
N THR A 120 2.76 0.85 -9.94
CA THR A 120 3.46 1.52 -11.03
C THR A 120 4.43 0.56 -11.70
N GLY A 121 4.72 0.78 -12.97
CA GLY A 121 5.65 -0.07 -13.69
C GLY A 121 5.74 0.22 -15.17
N LYS A 122 6.28 -0.76 -15.89
CA LYS A 122 6.45 -0.72 -17.35
C LYS A 122 5.91 -2.00 -17.95
N TRP A 123 5.54 -1.92 -19.21
CA TRP A 123 5.16 -3.07 -20.02
C TRP A 123 5.77 -2.98 -21.41
N THR A 124 5.93 -4.12 -22.05
CA THR A 124 6.36 -4.25 -23.44
C THR A 124 5.54 -5.32 -24.15
N GLU A 125 5.27 -5.13 -25.42
CA GLU A 125 4.70 -6.12 -26.32
C GLU A 125 5.72 -6.36 -27.46
N SER A 126 6.30 -7.56 -27.47
CA SER A 126 7.46 -7.83 -28.32
C SER A 126 7.10 -8.11 -29.78
N SER A 127 5.86 -8.53 -30.09
CA SER A 127 5.44 -8.81 -31.48
C SER A 127 5.34 -7.55 -32.33
N ARG A 128 5.03 -6.40 -31.70
CA ARG A 128 4.90 -5.09 -32.34
C ARG A 128 5.96 -4.09 -31.93
N ASN A 129 6.87 -4.50 -31.04
CA ASN A 129 7.91 -3.66 -30.45
C ASN A 129 7.37 -2.35 -29.86
N ILE A 130 6.29 -2.47 -29.07
CA ILE A 130 5.68 -1.34 -28.36
C ILE A 130 5.82 -1.56 -26.85
N GLY A 131 5.82 -0.46 -26.10
CA GLY A 131 5.87 -0.51 -24.65
C GLY A 131 5.54 0.83 -24.04
N GLY A 132 5.33 0.82 -22.75
CA GLY A 132 4.92 2.01 -22.04
C GLY A 132 4.89 1.86 -20.53
N SER A 133 4.13 2.72 -19.87
CA SER A 133 3.97 2.74 -18.42
C SER A 133 2.70 2.02 -17.98
N ILE A 134 2.72 1.61 -16.72
CA ILE A 134 1.57 1.10 -15.99
C ILE A 134 1.41 1.97 -14.74
N GLN A 135 0.20 2.44 -14.47
CA GLN A 135 -0.14 3.18 -13.28
C GLN A 135 -1.53 2.79 -12.78
N GLY A 136 -1.71 2.74 -11.47
CA GLY A 136 -3.01 2.45 -10.90
C GLY A 136 -2.97 2.05 -9.45
N ARG A 137 -3.89 1.18 -9.06
CA ARG A 137 -4.04 0.72 -7.68
C ARG A 137 -4.18 -0.78 -7.60
N GLY A 138 -3.76 -1.34 -6.46
CA GLY A 138 -3.90 -2.76 -6.20
C GLY A 138 -3.96 -3.08 -4.72
N ALA A 139 -4.76 -4.08 -4.38
CA ALA A 139 -4.86 -4.64 -3.03
C ALA A 139 -5.38 -6.07 -3.11
N ALA A 140 -4.88 -6.94 -2.24
CA ALA A 140 -5.41 -8.29 -2.02
C ALA A 140 -5.69 -9.10 -3.29
N GLY A 141 -4.75 -9.11 -4.24
CA GLY A 141 -4.90 -9.86 -5.50
C GLY A 141 -5.79 -9.20 -6.55
N SER A 142 -6.20 -7.95 -6.33
CA SER A 142 -6.96 -7.16 -7.31
C SER A 142 -6.13 -5.98 -7.79
N LEU A 143 -6.10 -5.76 -9.10
CA LEU A 143 -5.44 -4.62 -9.74
C LEU A 143 -6.44 -3.84 -10.60
N GLN A 144 -6.35 -2.52 -10.55
CA GLN A 144 -7.01 -1.60 -11.46
C GLN A 144 -5.94 -0.63 -11.95
N VAL A 145 -5.51 -0.80 -13.18
CA VAL A 145 -4.38 -0.05 -13.73
C VAL A 145 -4.71 0.46 -15.13
N VAL A 146 -4.02 1.51 -15.52
CA VAL A 146 -3.98 2.00 -16.89
C VAL A 146 -2.60 1.66 -17.44
N ALA A 147 -2.58 1.02 -18.61
CA ALA A 147 -1.37 0.82 -19.41
C ALA A 147 -1.38 1.84 -20.55
N GLU A 148 -0.30 2.63 -20.64
CA GLU A 148 -0.17 3.71 -21.60
C GLU A 148 1.08 3.56 -22.45
N ALA A 149 0.98 3.93 -23.72
CA ALA A 149 2.07 4.07 -24.67
C ALA A 149 1.74 5.22 -25.64
N ALA A 150 2.62 5.57 -26.57
CA ALA A 150 2.35 6.57 -27.58
C ALA A 150 1.11 6.20 -28.41
N GLY A 151 0.03 7.00 -28.30
CA GLY A 151 -1.23 6.77 -29.02
C GLY A 151 -2.07 5.58 -28.55
N PHE A 152 -1.78 5.06 -27.35
CA PHE A 152 -2.51 3.92 -26.78
C PHE A 152 -2.75 4.13 -25.29
N ALA A 153 -3.97 3.84 -24.83
CA ALA A 153 -4.31 3.73 -23.41
C ALA A 153 -5.30 2.57 -23.21
N ALA A 154 -5.05 1.74 -22.22
CA ALA A 154 -5.94 0.63 -21.84
C ALA A 154 -6.19 0.62 -20.34
N ASN A 155 -7.46 0.56 -19.96
CA ASN A 155 -7.90 0.29 -18.60
C ASN A 155 -7.93 -1.22 -18.38
N ILE A 156 -7.24 -1.70 -17.37
CA ILE A 156 -7.10 -3.12 -17.05
C ILE A 156 -7.58 -3.35 -15.62
N ALA A 157 -8.54 -4.23 -15.45
CA ALA A 157 -8.93 -4.79 -14.16
C ALA A 157 -8.55 -6.27 -14.12
N LEU A 158 -7.80 -6.65 -13.09
CA LEU A 158 -7.40 -8.03 -12.84
C LEU A 158 -7.82 -8.41 -11.43
N ARG A 159 -8.41 -9.57 -11.26
CA ARG A 159 -8.81 -10.13 -9.98
C ARG A 159 -8.37 -11.58 -9.87
N THR A 160 -7.67 -11.90 -8.80
CA THR A 160 -7.25 -13.25 -8.45
C THR A 160 -8.03 -13.73 -7.22
N ALA A 161 -8.61 -14.91 -7.30
CA ALA A 161 -9.31 -15.57 -6.20
C ALA A 161 -8.99 -17.06 -6.21
N GLY A 162 -8.19 -17.51 -5.25
CA GLY A 162 -7.68 -18.88 -5.20
C GLY A 162 -6.91 -19.24 -6.47
N ASN A 163 -7.37 -20.25 -7.19
CA ASN A 163 -6.77 -20.72 -8.44
C ASN A 163 -7.44 -20.15 -9.70
N LYS A 164 -8.24 -19.10 -9.57
CA LYS A 164 -8.92 -18.43 -10.69
C LYS A 164 -8.48 -16.98 -10.79
N GLN A 165 -8.36 -16.51 -12.03
CA GLN A 165 -8.03 -15.13 -12.35
C GLN A 165 -8.94 -14.62 -13.46
N GLN A 166 -9.48 -13.43 -13.30
CA GLN A 166 -10.28 -12.71 -14.29
C GLN A 166 -9.54 -11.44 -14.68
N ILE A 167 -9.42 -11.20 -15.97
CA ILE A 167 -8.80 -10.03 -16.54
C ILE A 167 -9.79 -9.39 -17.51
N THR A 168 -10.07 -8.12 -17.30
CA THR A 168 -10.86 -7.29 -18.22
C THR A 168 -10.01 -6.15 -18.70
N LEU A 169 -9.94 -5.95 -19.99
CA LEU A 169 -9.26 -4.84 -20.64
C LEU A 169 -10.25 -4.04 -21.46
N ARG A 170 -10.13 -2.72 -21.43
CA ARG A 170 -10.83 -1.77 -22.29
C ARG A 170 -9.84 -0.76 -22.82
N ALA A 171 -9.82 -0.58 -24.13
CA ALA A 171 -8.91 0.36 -24.80
C ALA A 171 -9.65 1.09 -25.92
N ASP A 172 -9.15 2.25 -26.26
CA ASP A 172 -9.61 3.03 -27.40
C ASP A 172 -8.60 2.89 -28.55
N SER A 173 -8.57 1.65 -29.10
CA SER A 173 -7.63 1.25 -30.15
C SER A 173 -8.25 0.15 -30.99
N GLN A 174 -7.47 -0.47 -31.87
CA GLN A 174 -7.86 -1.64 -32.66
C GLN A 174 -8.40 -2.80 -31.79
N PHE A 175 -7.92 -2.92 -30.54
CA PHE A 175 -8.45 -3.85 -29.54
C PHE A 175 -9.33 -3.07 -28.55
N ARG A 176 -10.64 -3.13 -28.73
CA ARG A 176 -11.61 -2.39 -27.91
C ARG A 176 -11.77 -2.95 -26.52
N ALA A 177 -11.83 -4.28 -26.43
CA ALA A 177 -12.00 -4.96 -25.14
C ALA A 177 -11.40 -6.37 -25.16
N ALA A 178 -11.03 -6.86 -23.99
CA ALA A 178 -10.75 -8.28 -23.77
C ALA A 178 -11.32 -8.72 -22.43
N ASN A 179 -11.85 -9.95 -22.42
CA ASN A 179 -12.26 -10.66 -21.21
C ASN A 179 -11.58 -12.02 -21.18
N ILE A 180 -10.71 -12.23 -20.19
CA ILE A 180 -9.85 -13.40 -20.10
C ILE A 180 -10.05 -14.06 -18.75
N SER A 181 -10.21 -15.37 -18.75
CA SER A 181 -10.29 -16.20 -17.55
C SER A 181 -9.12 -17.18 -17.54
N LEU A 182 -8.34 -17.16 -16.49
CA LEU A 182 -7.20 -18.05 -16.30
C LEU A 182 -7.37 -18.89 -15.03
N SER A 183 -6.72 -20.04 -15.02
CA SER A 183 -6.60 -20.92 -13.85
C SER A 183 -5.20 -21.49 -13.73
N LYS A 184 -4.82 -21.88 -12.51
CA LYS A 184 -3.61 -22.64 -12.19
C LYS A 184 -3.92 -23.89 -11.39
#